data_9d1713101554e7d276acca772029964a
#
_entry.id   9d1713101554e7d276acca772029964a
#
_cell.length_a   1.000
_cell.length_b   1.000
_cell.length_c   1.000
_cell.angle_alpha   90.00
_cell.angle_beta   90.00
_cell.angle_gamma   90.00
#
_symmetry.space_group_name_H-M   'P 1'
#
loop_
_entity.id
_entity.type
_entity.pdbx_description
1 polymer ?
#
loop_
_entity_poly.entity_id
_entity_poly.type
_entity_poly.pdbx_seq_one_letter_code
_entity_poly.pdbx_strand_id
1 'polypeptide(L)'
;MTQKERRIFLIDCLLKENLGYRTARIPDDEREQKRLHRSLMNVRPPQDTSEEFLRIQDEYLREAIREGDITRLKVDTIVNAANSAMTGCWQPCHACIDNCIHTFAGVQLRAVCACIMQKQGHEEPTGSAKITNAFNLPCKYVIHTVGPIVQGRLQKKHEEELASCYRSCLELAEQYKVRSIAFCCISTGVFMFPNRRAAEIAVETVRTYCKETRSRIKVVFNVFKDEDLAIYSAILS
;
A
#
# COMPACT_ATOMS: atom_id res chain seq x y z
N MET A 1 4.63 -17.59 -22.05
CA MET A 1 3.88 -18.26 -20.98
C MET A 1 2.49 -17.63 -20.86
N THR A 2 1.46 -18.45 -20.67
CA THR A 2 0.11 -17.99 -20.33
C THR A 2 0.06 -17.49 -18.88
N GLN A 3 -0.98 -16.76 -18.50
CA GLN A 3 -1.18 -16.32 -17.12
C GLN A 3 -1.27 -17.49 -16.12
N LYS A 4 -1.84 -18.62 -16.54
CA LYS A 4 -1.88 -19.85 -15.73
C LYS A 4 -0.47 -20.42 -15.51
N GLU A 5 0.33 -20.52 -16.55
CA GLU A 5 1.71 -21.03 -16.46
C GLU A 5 2.59 -20.13 -15.61
N ARG A 6 2.50 -18.79 -15.77
CA ARG A 6 3.22 -17.83 -14.95
C ARG A 6 2.84 -17.98 -13.46
N ARG A 7 1.55 -18.08 -13.15
CA ARG A 7 1.07 -18.25 -11.78
C ARG A 7 1.58 -19.53 -11.14
N ILE A 8 1.53 -20.66 -11.87
CA ILE A 8 2.03 -21.95 -11.38
C ILE A 8 3.53 -21.88 -11.13
N PHE A 9 4.31 -21.30 -12.06
CA PHE A 9 5.75 -21.09 -11.90
C PHE A 9 6.07 -20.27 -10.63
N LEU A 10 5.38 -19.15 -10.43
CA LEU A 10 5.59 -18.28 -9.27
C LEU A 10 5.25 -18.99 -7.95
N ILE A 11 4.14 -19.76 -7.92
CA ILE A 11 3.77 -20.54 -6.74
C ILE A 11 4.85 -21.59 -6.44
N ASP A 12 5.30 -22.31 -7.44
CA ASP A 12 6.32 -23.36 -7.29
C ASP A 12 7.64 -22.78 -6.73
N CYS A 13 8.10 -21.65 -7.26
CA CYS A 13 9.27 -20.95 -6.73
C CYS A 13 9.09 -20.55 -5.26
N LEU A 14 7.97 -19.92 -4.93
CA LEU A 14 7.69 -19.47 -3.58
C LEU A 14 7.53 -20.62 -2.55
N LEU A 15 6.99 -21.75 -2.98
CA LEU A 15 6.92 -22.96 -2.15
C LEU A 15 8.32 -23.53 -1.88
N LYS A 16 9.20 -23.53 -2.88
CA LYS A 16 10.59 -24.00 -2.73
C LYS A 16 11.43 -23.13 -1.84
N GLU A 17 11.20 -21.81 -1.85
CA GLU A 17 11.89 -20.86 -0.96
C GLU A 17 11.56 -21.10 0.53
N ASN A 18 10.37 -21.58 0.85
CA ASN A 18 9.91 -21.72 2.23
C ASN A 18 9.88 -23.19 2.66
N LEU A 19 10.80 -23.57 3.55
CA LEU A 19 10.96 -24.95 4.05
C LEU A 19 9.66 -25.54 4.62
N GLY A 20 8.83 -24.73 5.26
CA GLY A 20 7.56 -25.16 5.87
C GLY A 20 6.46 -25.48 4.85
N TYR A 21 6.61 -25.07 3.60
CA TYR A 21 5.59 -25.26 2.56
C TYR A 21 6.04 -26.12 1.39
N ARG A 22 7.27 -26.67 1.40
CA ARG A 22 7.84 -27.46 0.28
C ARG A 22 7.01 -28.67 -0.13
N THR A 23 6.20 -29.22 0.77
CA THR A 23 5.33 -30.37 0.50
C THR A 23 3.91 -29.98 0.10
N ALA A 24 3.59 -28.70 0.08
CA ALA A 24 2.27 -28.23 -0.31
C ALA A 24 2.04 -28.46 -1.81
N ARG A 25 0.87 -28.99 -2.15
CA ARG A 25 0.47 -29.17 -3.56
C ARG A 25 -0.15 -27.88 -4.08
N ILE A 26 0.14 -27.57 -5.34
CA ILE A 26 -0.53 -26.49 -6.05
C ILE A 26 -1.95 -26.96 -6.40
N PRO A 27 -3.00 -26.27 -5.99
CA PRO A 27 -4.37 -26.63 -6.32
C PRO A 27 -4.64 -26.60 -7.82
N ASP A 28 -5.61 -27.40 -8.29
CA ASP A 28 -6.05 -27.38 -9.69
C ASP A 28 -6.98 -26.16 -9.97
N ASP A 29 -7.72 -25.70 -8.98
CA ASP A 29 -8.66 -24.59 -9.08
C ASP A 29 -7.94 -23.23 -9.18
N GLU A 30 -8.36 -22.41 -10.13
CA GLU A 30 -7.73 -21.12 -10.40
C GLU A 30 -7.85 -20.14 -9.24
N ARG A 31 -8.99 -20.10 -8.55
CA ARG A 31 -9.25 -19.19 -7.43
C ARG A 31 -8.36 -19.56 -6.23
N GLU A 32 -8.23 -20.86 -5.99
CA GLU A 32 -7.34 -21.36 -4.94
C GLU A 32 -5.87 -21.11 -5.28
N GLN A 33 -5.45 -21.26 -6.54
CA GLN A 33 -4.10 -20.88 -6.99
C GLN A 33 -3.82 -19.38 -6.77
N LYS A 34 -4.75 -18.51 -7.13
CA LYS A 34 -4.62 -17.04 -6.89
C LYS A 34 -4.50 -16.72 -5.40
N ARG A 35 -5.29 -17.41 -4.56
CA ARG A 35 -5.23 -17.26 -3.11
C ARG A 35 -3.90 -17.77 -2.54
N LEU A 36 -3.44 -18.94 -2.99
CA LEU A 36 -2.16 -19.50 -2.57
C LEU A 36 -0.99 -18.59 -2.98
N HIS A 37 -0.94 -18.15 -4.24
CA HIS A 37 0.07 -17.20 -4.72
C HIS A 37 0.13 -15.95 -3.84
N ARG A 38 -1.02 -15.30 -3.61
CA ARG A 38 -1.09 -14.11 -2.76
C ARG A 38 -0.65 -14.40 -1.32
N SER A 39 -1.06 -15.51 -0.74
CA SER A 39 -0.66 -15.94 0.60
C SER A 39 0.85 -16.07 0.73
N LEU A 40 1.49 -16.77 -0.22
CA LEU A 40 2.94 -16.96 -0.25
C LEU A 40 3.70 -15.63 -0.41
N MET A 41 3.22 -14.75 -1.29
CA MET A 41 3.79 -13.41 -1.44
C MET A 41 3.73 -12.58 -0.15
N ASN A 42 2.66 -12.73 0.64
CA ASN A 42 2.49 -11.99 1.89
C ASN A 42 3.44 -12.45 3.01
N VAL A 43 3.78 -13.73 3.05
CA VAL A 43 4.68 -14.29 4.08
C VAL A 43 6.14 -14.38 3.63
N ARG A 44 6.44 -14.05 2.38
CA ARG A 44 7.81 -14.07 1.86
C ARG A 44 8.65 -12.97 2.54
N PRO A 45 9.77 -13.34 3.20
CA PRO A 45 10.67 -12.34 3.76
C PRO A 45 11.38 -11.56 2.64
N PRO A 46 11.93 -10.36 2.93
CA PRO A 46 12.77 -9.63 2.01
C PRO A 46 14.08 -10.40 1.82
N GLN A 47 14.24 -10.99 0.65
CA GLN A 47 15.40 -11.78 0.27
C GLN A 47 15.63 -11.67 -1.24
N ASP A 48 16.85 -11.96 -1.66
CA ASP A 48 17.21 -12.00 -3.08
C ASP A 48 16.35 -13.02 -3.83
N THR A 49 16.18 -12.77 -5.12
CA THR A 49 15.44 -13.66 -6.01
C THR A 49 16.03 -13.62 -7.42
N SER A 50 15.74 -14.64 -8.23
CA SER A 50 16.27 -14.72 -9.59
C SER A 50 15.66 -13.67 -10.52
N GLU A 51 16.42 -13.22 -11.51
CA GLU A 51 15.93 -12.35 -12.58
C GLU A 51 14.74 -12.98 -13.33
N GLU A 52 14.77 -14.29 -13.51
CA GLU A 52 13.67 -15.02 -14.14
C GLU A 52 12.38 -14.93 -13.33
N PHE A 53 12.45 -15.11 -12.01
CA PHE A 53 11.30 -14.93 -11.12
C PHE A 53 10.74 -13.50 -11.24
N LEU A 54 11.60 -12.48 -11.18
CA LEU A 54 11.19 -11.09 -11.28
C LEU A 54 10.50 -10.80 -12.63
N ARG A 55 11.08 -11.24 -13.73
CA ARG A 55 10.51 -11.05 -15.06
C ARG A 55 9.11 -11.70 -15.18
N ILE A 56 8.97 -12.95 -14.74
CA ILE A 56 7.69 -13.67 -14.82
C ILE A 56 6.66 -13.05 -13.86
N GLN A 57 7.08 -12.64 -12.67
CA GLN A 57 6.22 -11.93 -11.72
C GLN A 57 5.69 -10.62 -12.32
N ASP A 58 6.59 -9.82 -12.91
CA ASP A 58 6.23 -8.53 -13.47
C ASP A 58 5.22 -8.67 -14.62
N GLU A 59 5.42 -9.65 -15.50
CA GLU A 59 4.46 -9.99 -16.55
C GLU A 59 3.11 -10.44 -15.96
N TYR A 60 3.13 -11.31 -14.94
CA TYR A 60 1.93 -11.83 -14.30
C TYR A 60 1.12 -10.72 -13.60
N LEU A 61 1.78 -9.87 -12.80
CA LEU A 61 1.11 -8.83 -12.02
C LEU A 61 0.54 -7.72 -12.90
N ARG A 62 1.26 -7.28 -13.95
CA ARG A 62 0.77 -6.25 -14.88
C ARG A 62 -0.49 -6.67 -15.64
N GLU A 63 -0.64 -7.95 -15.96
CA GLU A 63 -1.85 -8.46 -16.58
C GLU A 63 -2.98 -8.78 -15.58
N ALA A 64 -2.66 -8.97 -14.29
CA ALA A 64 -3.62 -9.35 -13.25
C ALA A 64 -4.44 -8.17 -12.68
N ILE A 65 -4.21 -6.95 -13.15
CA ILE A 65 -4.81 -5.71 -12.63
C ILE A 65 -6.36 -5.71 -12.75
N ARG A 66 -7.09 -5.43 -11.66
CA ARG A 66 -8.56 -5.43 -11.55
C ARG A 66 -9.16 -4.04 -11.27
N GLU A 67 -10.44 -3.79 -11.61
CA GLU A 67 -11.15 -2.51 -11.45
C GLU A 67 -11.52 -2.14 -10.00
N GLY A 68 -11.47 -0.84 -9.62
CA GLY A 68 -11.97 -0.30 -8.36
C GLY A 68 -10.98 -0.14 -7.21
N ASP A 69 -9.70 -0.43 -7.42
CA ASP A 69 -8.66 -0.45 -6.38
C ASP A 69 -7.64 0.69 -6.60
N ILE A 70 -7.16 1.32 -5.52
CA ILE A 70 -6.11 2.36 -5.56
C ILE A 70 -4.85 1.89 -6.30
N THR A 71 -4.55 0.59 -6.24
CA THR A 71 -3.40 -0.04 -6.91
C THR A 71 -3.48 0.01 -8.45
N ARG A 72 -4.59 0.52 -9.01
CA ARG A 72 -4.85 0.61 -10.45
C ARG A 72 -4.92 2.03 -10.98
N LEU A 73 -4.89 3.00 -10.08
CA LEU A 73 -5.02 4.40 -10.48
C LEU A 73 -3.81 4.85 -11.28
N LYS A 74 -4.08 5.44 -12.44
CA LYS A 74 -3.07 6.09 -13.28
C LYS A 74 -2.79 7.50 -12.75
N VAL A 75 -2.15 7.57 -11.60
CA VAL A 75 -1.66 8.78 -10.94
C VAL A 75 -0.13 8.72 -10.82
N ASP A 76 0.54 9.82 -10.50
CA ASP A 76 1.99 9.77 -10.30
C ASP A 76 2.36 8.99 -9.05
N THR A 77 1.59 9.09 -7.95
CA THR A 77 1.82 8.34 -6.72
C THR A 77 0.53 7.94 -6.01
N ILE A 78 0.58 6.80 -5.34
CA ILE A 78 -0.45 6.37 -4.38
C ILE A 78 0.13 6.37 -2.97
N VAL A 79 -0.74 6.55 -1.96
CA VAL A 79 -0.34 6.49 -0.55
C VAL A 79 -0.70 5.15 0.03
N ASN A 80 0.27 4.53 0.69
CA ASN A 80 0.13 3.32 1.49
C ASN A 80 0.00 3.67 2.97
N ALA A 81 -1.08 3.22 3.61
CA ALA A 81 -1.21 3.23 5.06
C ALA A 81 -0.43 2.03 5.63
N ALA A 82 0.86 2.26 5.89
CA ALA A 82 1.81 1.25 6.34
C ALA A 82 1.76 1.04 7.86
N ASN A 83 2.39 -0.04 8.32
CA ASN A 83 2.77 -0.21 9.72
C ASN A 83 4.16 0.38 9.99
N SER A 84 4.56 0.50 11.26
CA SER A 84 5.84 1.10 11.67
C SER A 84 7.08 0.35 11.16
N ALA A 85 6.97 -0.95 10.88
CA ALA A 85 8.04 -1.73 10.29
C ALA A 85 8.21 -1.49 8.76
N MET A 86 7.23 -0.87 8.10
CA MET A 86 7.22 -0.52 6.66
C MET A 86 7.33 -1.72 5.69
N THR A 87 7.43 -2.93 6.18
CA THR A 87 7.68 -4.15 5.36
C THR A 87 6.40 -4.84 4.87
N GLY A 88 5.27 -4.14 4.94
CA GLY A 88 3.98 -4.65 4.51
C GLY A 88 3.27 -5.50 5.57
N CYS A 89 2.03 -5.83 5.29
CA CYS A 89 1.25 -6.73 6.13
C CYS A 89 1.64 -8.19 5.86
N TRP A 90 2.02 -8.91 6.91
CA TRP A 90 2.46 -10.30 6.82
C TRP A 90 1.32 -11.31 6.92
N GLN A 91 0.09 -10.85 7.18
CA GLN A 91 -1.05 -11.76 7.27
C GLN A 91 -1.49 -12.24 5.89
N PRO A 92 -1.49 -13.56 5.63
CA PRO A 92 -1.87 -14.12 4.34
C PRO A 92 -3.26 -13.67 3.88
N CYS A 93 -3.33 -13.16 2.65
CA CYS A 93 -4.58 -12.72 2.01
C CYS A 93 -5.38 -11.66 2.79
N HIS A 94 -4.76 -10.93 3.72
CA HIS A 94 -5.44 -9.85 4.44
C HIS A 94 -5.92 -8.76 3.49
N ALA A 95 -7.14 -8.25 3.72
CA ALA A 95 -7.78 -7.28 2.83
C ALA A 95 -7.38 -5.82 3.09
N CYS A 96 -6.31 -5.55 3.86
CA CYS A 96 -5.83 -4.19 4.06
C CYS A 96 -5.06 -3.67 2.85
N ILE A 97 -5.00 -2.34 2.74
CA ILE A 97 -4.34 -1.67 1.62
C ILE A 97 -2.84 -1.98 1.57
N ASP A 98 -2.17 -2.06 2.70
CA ASP A 98 -0.76 -2.39 2.81
C ASP A 98 -0.44 -3.79 2.23
N ASN A 99 -1.28 -4.79 2.53
CA ASN A 99 -1.18 -6.11 1.93
C ASN A 99 -1.38 -6.08 0.41
N CYS A 100 -2.39 -5.35 -0.07
CA CYS A 100 -2.68 -5.23 -1.49
C CYS A 100 -1.54 -4.55 -2.25
N ILE A 101 -1.04 -3.42 -1.76
CA ILE A 101 0.04 -2.67 -2.39
C ILE A 101 1.31 -3.53 -2.47
N HIS A 102 1.74 -4.17 -1.37
CA HIS A 102 2.91 -5.04 -1.38
C HIS A 102 2.74 -6.27 -2.28
N THR A 103 1.53 -6.81 -2.38
CA THR A 103 1.24 -7.94 -3.30
C THR A 103 1.37 -7.52 -4.76
N PHE A 104 0.71 -6.41 -5.14
CA PHE A 104 0.62 -6.00 -6.55
C PHE A 104 1.85 -5.22 -7.05
N ALA A 105 2.61 -4.60 -6.14
CA ALA A 105 3.92 -4.05 -6.49
C ALA A 105 4.96 -5.16 -6.77
N GLY A 106 4.83 -6.31 -6.16
CA GLY A 106 5.78 -7.42 -6.25
C GLY A 106 6.76 -7.47 -5.07
N VAL A 107 7.59 -8.52 -5.05
CA VAL A 107 8.52 -8.78 -3.93
C VAL A 107 9.58 -7.68 -3.75
N GLN A 108 9.89 -6.95 -4.81
CA GLN A 108 10.88 -5.86 -4.79
C GLN A 108 10.50 -4.75 -3.81
N LEU A 109 9.21 -4.42 -3.69
CA LEU A 109 8.76 -3.34 -2.80
C LEU A 109 9.14 -3.64 -1.34
N ARG A 110 8.86 -4.86 -0.87
CA ARG A 110 9.21 -5.26 0.50
C ARG A 110 10.71 -5.26 0.72
N ALA A 111 11.50 -5.72 -0.25
CA ALA A 111 12.95 -5.73 -0.16
C ALA A 111 13.52 -4.31 -0.02
N VAL A 112 13.04 -3.35 -0.83
CA VAL A 112 13.45 -1.95 -0.75
C VAL A 112 13.03 -1.33 0.58
N CYS A 113 11.79 -1.55 1.04
CA CYS A 113 11.33 -1.07 2.34
C CYS A 113 12.20 -1.61 3.49
N ALA A 114 12.51 -2.91 3.48
CA ALA A 114 13.38 -3.53 4.49
C ALA A 114 14.79 -2.89 4.49
N CYS A 115 15.36 -2.61 3.32
CA CYS A 115 16.64 -1.94 3.17
C CYS A 115 16.63 -0.51 3.76
N ILE A 116 15.53 0.24 3.51
CA ILE A 116 15.32 1.59 4.06
C ILE A 116 15.27 1.51 5.60
N MET A 117 14.47 0.61 6.15
CA MET A 117 14.30 0.47 7.60
C MET A 117 15.57 -0.04 8.30
N GLN A 118 16.31 -0.94 7.68
CA GLN A 118 17.60 -1.40 8.18
C GLN A 118 18.60 -0.25 8.28
N LYS A 119 18.67 0.62 7.26
CA LYS A 119 19.53 1.81 7.28
C LYS A 119 19.10 2.84 8.33
N GLN A 120 17.80 2.96 8.56
CA GLN A 120 17.23 3.85 9.57
C GLN A 120 17.53 3.35 11.00
N GLY A 121 17.50 2.03 11.24
CA GLY A 121 17.80 1.41 12.52
C GLY A 121 16.72 1.52 13.60
N HIS A 122 15.57 2.07 13.29
CA HIS A 122 14.40 2.17 14.20
C HIS A 122 13.09 2.15 13.40
N GLU A 123 11.98 1.89 14.07
CA GLU A 123 10.64 1.94 13.48
C GLU A 123 10.30 3.32 12.90
N GLU A 124 9.46 3.34 11.87
CA GLU A 124 8.96 4.59 11.29
C GLU A 124 7.99 5.27 12.26
N PRO A 125 8.22 6.56 12.60
CA PRO A 125 7.32 7.29 13.47
C PRO A 125 5.95 7.51 12.84
N THR A 126 4.91 7.54 13.69
CA THR A 126 3.57 7.93 13.27
C THR A 126 3.57 9.37 12.74
N GLY A 127 2.90 9.60 11.61
CA GLY A 127 2.82 10.91 10.96
C GLY A 127 3.93 11.20 9.95
N SER A 128 4.97 10.35 9.89
CA SER A 128 6.07 10.47 8.90
C SER A 128 5.71 9.80 7.58
N ALA A 129 6.50 10.11 6.54
CA ALA A 129 6.33 9.49 5.23
C ALA A 129 7.65 9.12 4.58
N LYS A 130 7.66 8.06 3.77
CA LYS A 130 8.76 7.61 2.92
C LYS A 130 8.25 7.30 1.52
N ILE A 131 9.13 7.42 0.52
CA ILE A 131 8.79 7.17 -0.88
C ILE A 131 9.64 6.04 -1.45
N THR A 132 9.01 5.20 -2.27
CA THR A 132 9.66 4.14 -3.03
C THR A 132 9.19 4.16 -4.48
N ASN A 133 9.90 3.46 -5.36
CA ASN A 133 9.36 3.12 -6.67
C ASN A 133 8.14 2.19 -6.50
N ALA A 134 7.21 2.26 -7.45
CA ALA A 134 5.95 1.50 -7.41
C ALA A 134 6.05 0.11 -8.08
N PHE A 135 7.15 -0.18 -8.74
CA PHE A 135 7.43 -1.45 -9.44
C PHE A 135 6.33 -1.83 -10.46
N ASN A 136 5.50 -2.84 -10.16
CA ASN A 136 4.46 -3.32 -11.07
C ASN A 136 3.14 -2.55 -11.01
N LEU A 137 3.02 -1.57 -10.10
CA LEU A 137 1.84 -0.71 -10.04
C LEU A 137 1.86 0.32 -11.19
N PRO A 138 0.68 0.78 -11.67
CA PRO A 138 0.61 1.75 -12.78
C PRO A 138 1.11 3.16 -12.43
N CYS A 139 1.27 3.48 -11.14
CA CYS A 139 1.85 4.73 -10.67
C CYS A 139 3.40 4.67 -10.71
N LYS A 140 4.06 5.82 -10.55
CA LYS A 140 5.54 5.89 -10.51
C LYS A 140 6.08 5.56 -9.13
N TYR A 141 5.39 6.03 -8.09
CA TYR A 141 5.84 5.95 -6.71
C TYR A 141 4.75 5.44 -5.78
N VAL A 142 5.19 4.86 -4.66
CA VAL A 142 4.36 4.65 -3.48
C VAL A 142 4.92 5.50 -2.35
N ILE A 143 4.08 6.34 -1.74
CA ILE A 143 4.41 7.04 -0.50
C ILE A 143 3.80 6.24 0.64
N HIS A 144 4.63 5.82 1.57
CA HIS A 144 4.25 5.06 2.75
C HIS A 144 4.18 5.99 3.96
N THR A 145 3.10 5.95 4.72
CA THR A 145 2.95 6.70 5.97
C THR A 145 2.35 5.82 7.05
N VAL A 146 2.75 6.05 8.29
CA VAL A 146 2.27 5.31 9.45
C VAL A 146 1.21 6.15 10.16
N GLY A 147 -0.04 5.74 10.05
CA GLY A 147 -1.14 6.41 10.71
C GLY A 147 -1.26 6.08 12.19
N PRO A 148 -1.95 6.91 12.99
CA PRO A 148 -2.22 6.65 14.40
C PRO A 148 -3.13 5.44 14.61
N ILE A 149 -2.89 4.70 15.69
CA ILE A 149 -3.74 3.62 16.18
C ILE A 149 -4.60 4.16 17.32
N VAL A 150 -5.93 4.11 17.15
CA VAL A 150 -6.88 4.56 18.17
C VAL A 150 -7.31 3.38 19.02
N GLN A 151 -6.75 3.28 20.23
CA GLN A 151 -7.17 2.31 21.22
C GLN A 151 -8.05 3.01 22.26
N GLY A 152 -9.36 2.76 22.19
CA GLY A 152 -10.34 3.40 23.07
C GLY A 152 -10.81 4.77 22.54
N ARG A 153 -10.70 5.84 23.36
CA ARG A 153 -11.21 7.17 23.00
C ARG A 153 -10.25 7.91 22.06
N LEU A 154 -10.80 8.51 21.00
CA LEU A 154 -10.05 9.44 20.14
C LEU A 154 -9.50 10.61 20.96
N GLN A 155 -8.24 10.94 20.76
CA GLN A 155 -7.52 12.03 21.43
C GLN A 155 -6.99 13.04 20.41
N LYS A 156 -6.75 14.26 20.84
CA LYS A 156 -6.19 15.32 20.00
C LYS A 156 -4.86 14.92 19.35
N LYS A 157 -4.01 14.21 20.08
CA LYS A 157 -2.76 13.65 19.56
C LYS A 157 -2.99 12.78 18.30
N HIS A 158 -3.99 11.90 18.31
CA HIS A 158 -4.29 11.05 17.14
C HIS A 158 -4.73 11.90 15.94
N GLU A 159 -5.47 12.99 16.16
CA GLU A 159 -5.87 13.92 15.09
C GLU A 159 -4.67 14.67 14.52
N GLU A 160 -3.77 15.15 15.37
CA GLU A 160 -2.52 15.80 14.95
C GLU A 160 -1.61 14.85 14.17
N GLU A 161 -1.46 13.61 14.63
CA GLU A 161 -0.70 12.56 13.96
C GLU A 161 -1.30 12.21 12.59
N LEU A 162 -2.62 12.12 12.47
CA LEU A 162 -3.29 11.87 11.21
C LEU A 162 -3.10 13.04 10.22
N ALA A 163 -3.23 14.27 10.68
CA ALA A 163 -2.95 15.46 9.88
C ALA A 163 -1.48 15.46 9.40
N SER A 164 -0.54 15.07 10.27
CA SER A 164 0.87 14.93 9.92
C SER A 164 1.10 13.92 8.80
N CYS A 165 0.38 12.78 8.78
CA CYS A 165 0.46 11.81 7.68
C CYS A 165 0.16 12.45 6.32
N TYR A 166 -0.94 13.21 6.22
CA TYR A 166 -1.33 13.86 4.97
C TYR A 166 -0.32 14.94 4.57
N ARG A 167 0.12 15.77 5.51
CA ARG A 167 1.12 16.82 5.27
C ARG A 167 2.46 16.25 4.81
N SER A 168 3.02 15.28 5.52
CA SER A 168 4.30 14.64 5.18
C SER A 168 4.26 13.98 3.80
N CYS A 169 3.12 13.35 3.44
CA CYS A 169 2.94 12.79 2.10
C CYS A 169 2.95 13.87 1.01
N LEU A 170 2.30 15.01 1.24
CA LEU A 170 2.24 16.11 0.28
C LEU A 170 3.62 16.79 0.13
N GLU A 171 4.32 17.04 1.23
CA GLU A 171 5.67 17.60 1.23
C GLU A 171 6.65 16.70 0.46
N LEU A 172 6.58 15.40 0.68
CA LEU A 172 7.41 14.44 -0.03
C LEU A 172 7.04 14.35 -1.52
N ALA A 173 5.75 14.42 -1.85
CA ALA A 173 5.28 14.47 -3.23
C ALA A 173 5.80 15.71 -3.98
N GLU A 174 5.84 16.89 -3.34
CA GLU A 174 6.42 18.10 -3.92
C GLU A 174 7.94 17.96 -4.15
N GLN A 175 8.68 17.41 -3.18
CA GLN A 175 10.12 17.15 -3.33
C GLN A 175 10.43 16.28 -4.54
N TYR A 176 9.57 15.29 -4.83
CA TYR A 176 9.70 14.39 -5.98
C TYR A 176 8.99 14.90 -7.23
N LYS A 177 8.51 16.14 -7.25
CA LYS A 177 7.83 16.78 -8.38
C LYS A 177 6.63 15.96 -8.90
N VAL A 178 5.91 15.34 -7.97
CA VAL A 178 4.68 14.58 -8.24
C VAL A 178 3.56 15.55 -8.59
N ARG A 179 2.78 15.25 -9.63
CA ARG A 179 1.66 16.08 -10.10
C ARG A 179 0.30 15.56 -9.68
N SER A 180 0.23 14.28 -9.31
CA SER A 180 -1.02 13.65 -8.87
C SER A 180 -0.76 12.61 -7.78
N ILE A 181 -1.51 12.68 -6.68
CA ILE A 181 -1.42 11.80 -5.53
C ILE A 181 -2.81 11.24 -5.19
N ALA A 182 -2.88 9.93 -4.92
CA ALA A 182 -4.10 9.30 -4.43
C ALA A 182 -3.89 8.80 -2.99
N PHE A 183 -4.74 9.26 -2.09
CA PHE A 183 -4.79 8.81 -0.69
C PHE A 183 -5.83 7.71 -0.51
N CYS A 184 -5.46 6.67 0.25
CA CYS A 184 -6.44 5.78 0.87
C CYS A 184 -6.98 6.38 2.17
N CYS A 185 -8.00 5.76 2.77
CA CYS A 185 -8.54 6.16 4.08
C CYS A 185 -7.57 5.75 5.20
N ILE A 186 -6.59 6.60 5.52
CA ILE A 186 -5.54 6.32 6.50
C ILE A 186 -6.16 6.07 7.88
N SER A 187 -5.71 5.03 8.58
CA SER A 187 -6.12 4.61 9.93
C SER A 187 -7.56 4.17 10.14
N THR A 188 -8.46 4.23 9.16
CA THR A 188 -9.90 3.91 9.34
C THR A 188 -10.22 2.41 9.31
N GLY A 189 -9.24 1.56 9.04
CA GLY A 189 -9.39 0.10 9.07
C GLY A 189 -9.02 -0.48 10.43
N VAL A 190 -7.97 -1.30 10.45
CA VAL A 190 -7.47 -1.99 11.66
C VAL A 190 -7.04 -1.02 12.77
N PHE A 191 -6.68 0.21 12.43
CA PHE A 191 -6.24 1.25 13.37
C PHE A 191 -7.40 2.02 14.03
N MET A 192 -8.66 1.68 13.68
CA MET A 192 -9.88 2.09 14.38
C MET A 192 -10.11 3.60 14.50
N PHE A 193 -9.52 4.42 13.65
CA PHE A 193 -9.83 5.85 13.62
C PHE A 193 -11.25 6.07 13.07
N PRO A 194 -12.11 6.92 13.71
CA PRO A 194 -13.47 7.16 13.26
C PRO A 194 -13.51 7.75 11.84
N ASN A 195 -14.21 7.08 10.92
CA ASN A 195 -14.19 7.35 9.48
C ASN A 195 -14.53 8.82 9.13
N ARG A 196 -15.63 9.36 9.70
CA ARG A 196 -16.04 10.75 9.45
C ARG A 196 -14.96 11.74 9.88
N ARG A 197 -14.43 11.58 11.10
CA ARG A 197 -13.41 12.48 11.63
C ARG A 197 -12.10 12.38 10.86
N ALA A 198 -11.72 11.19 10.43
CA ALA A 198 -10.57 10.98 9.57
C ALA A 198 -10.71 11.69 8.22
N ALA A 199 -11.88 11.62 7.59
CA ALA A 199 -12.16 12.29 6.32
C ALA A 199 -12.14 13.83 6.46
N GLU A 200 -12.69 14.38 7.55
CA GLU A 200 -12.65 15.81 7.86
C GLU A 200 -11.20 16.29 7.95
N ILE A 201 -10.37 15.61 8.75
CA ILE A 201 -8.94 15.92 8.92
C ILE A 201 -8.19 15.82 7.59
N ALA A 202 -8.45 14.77 6.81
CA ALA A 202 -7.84 14.57 5.51
C ALA A 202 -8.09 15.74 4.56
N VAL A 203 -9.38 16.12 4.39
CA VAL A 203 -9.77 17.18 3.47
C VAL A 203 -9.28 18.55 3.96
N GLU A 204 -9.41 18.84 5.27
CA GLU A 204 -8.94 20.08 5.88
C GLU A 204 -7.42 20.24 5.71
N THR A 205 -6.65 19.19 6.03
CA THR A 205 -5.18 19.22 5.91
C THR A 205 -4.75 19.45 4.46
N VAL A 206 -5.35 18.75 3.51
CA VAL A 206 -5.02 18.92 2.08
C VAL A 206 -5.37 20.32 1.60
N ARG A 207 -6.56 20.83 1.93
CA ARG A 207 -7.00 22.20 1.54
C ARG A 207 -6.06 23.25 2.15
N THR A 208 -5.71 23.13 3.42
CA THR A 208 -4.80 24.04 4.13
C THR A 208 -3.42 24.01 3.50
N TYR A 209 -2.86 22.82 3.28
CA TYR A 209 -1.55 22.66 2.64
C TYR A 209 -1.51 23.32 1.25
N CYS A 210 -2.48 23.02 0.40
CA CYS A 210 -2.53 23.59 -0.95
C CYS A 210 -2.65 25.12 -0.94
N LYS A 211 -3.39 25.69 0.03
CA LYS A 211 -3.53 27.14 0.21
C LYS A 211 -2.22 27.78 0.68
N GLU A 212 -1.56 27.19 1.68
CA GLU A 212 -0.31 27.72 2.27
C GLU A 212 0.85 27.68 1.28
N THR A 213 1.00 26.54 0.56
CA THR A 213 2.15 26.32 -0.34
C THR A 213 1.88 26.72 -1.79
N ARG A 214 0.65 27.05 -2.13
CA ARG A 214 0.18 27.26 -3.51
C ARG A 214 0.40 26.03 -4.40
N SER A 215 0.38 24.84 -3.79
CA SER A 215 0.55 23.58 -4.50
C SER A 215 -0.52 23.38 -5.57
N ARG A 216 -0.10 22.82 -6.71
CA ARG A 216 -0.97 22.43 -7.83
C ARG A 216 -1.10 20.92 -7.96
N ILE A 217 -0.70 20.17 -6.93
CA ILE A 217 -0.84 18.70 -6.93
C ILE A 217 -2.32 18.36 -7.03
N LYS A 218 -2.67 17.50 -7.99
CA LYS A 218 -4.00 16.91 -8.08
C LYS A 218 -4.14 15.83 -7.02
N VAL A 219 -5.03 16.04 -6.05
CA VAL A 219 -5.29 15.08 -4.98
C VAL A 219 -6.55 14.28 -5.29
N VAL A 220 -6.47 12.96 -5.10
CA VAL A 220 -7.58 12.02 -5.21
C VAL A 220 -7.75 11.34 -3.85
N PHE A 221 -8.92 11.41 -3.27
CA PHE A 221 -9.30 10.56 -2.13
C PHE A 221 -9.93 9.29 -2.68
N ASN A 222 -9.19 8.19 -2.59
CA ASN A 222 -9.67 6.88 -3.04
C ASN A 222 -10.35 6.17 -1.88
N VAL A 223 -11.64 5.97 -2.02
CA VAL A 223 -12.49 5.30 -1.03
C VAL A 223 -12.89 3.92 -1.51
N PHE A 224 -12.97 2.97 -0.60
CA PHE A 224 -13.27 1.57 -0.92
C PHE A 224 -14.64 1.13 -0.42
N LYS A 225 -15.13 1.72 0.69
CA LYS A 225 -16.43 1.41 1.27
C LYS A 225 -17.46 2.46 0.88
N ASP A 226 -18.72 2.06 0.70
CA ASP A 226 -19.84 2.98 0.42
C ASP A 226 -20.03 4.02 1.53
N GLU A 227 -19.77 3.65 2.79
CA GLU A 227 -19.79 4.57 3.91
C GLU A 227 -18.77 5.70 3.74
N ASP A 228 -17.52 5.37 3.37
CA ASP A 228 -16.47 6.36 3.13
C ASP A 228 -16.81 7.23 1.93
N LEU A 229 -17.39 6.66 0.87
CA LEU A 229 -17.85 7.42 -0.30
C LEU A 229 -18.92 8.45 0.10
N ALA A 230 -19.89 8.07 0.90
CA ALA A 230 -20.93 8.99 1.37
C ALA A 230 -20.35 10.12 2.23
N ILE A 231 -19.41 9.80 3.12
CA ILE A 231 -18.73 10.77 3.98
C ILE A 231 -17.92 11.78 3.14
N TYR A 232 -17.04 11.31 2.26
CA TYR A 232 -16.20 12.18 1.43
C TYR A 232 -17.05 13.01 0.46
N SER A 233 -18.11 12.45 -0.12
CA SER A 233 -19.01 13.19 -1.00
C SER A 233 -19.68 14.36 -0.26
N ALA A 234 -20.11 14.16 1.00
CA ALA A 234 -20.73 15.20 1.80
C ALA A 234 -19.73 16.30 2.27
N ILE A 235 -18.43 16.01 2.39
CA ILE A 235 -17.42 16.98 2.79
C ILE A 235 -16.88 17.77 1.59
N LEU A 236 -16.88 17.18 0.40
CA LEU A 236 -16.33 17.78 -0.82
C LEU A 236 -17.36 18.55 -1.64
N SER A 237 -18.68 18.29 -1.42
CA SER A 237 -19.78 19.08 -1.99
C SER A 237 -19.81 20.49 -1.38
#